data_f404617c36d2309ee606beca9b44a132
#
_entry.id   f404617c36d2309ee606beca9b44a132
#
_cell.length_a   1.000
_cell.length_b   1.000
_cell.length_c   1.000
_cell.angle_alpha   90.00
_cell.angle_beta   90.00
_cell.angle_gamma   90.00
#
_symmetry.space_group_name_H-M   'P 1'
#
loop_
_entity.id
_entity.type
_entity.pdbx_description
1 polymer ?
#
loop_
_entity_poly.entity_id
_entity_poly.type
_entity_poly.pdbx_seq_one_letter_code
_entity_poly.pdbx_strand_id
1 'polypeptide(L)'
;MNEITRTEMAKLGIDVADPTQPIGTMSGGQRQTLAIARAIYFGAKVLILDEPTSALGQKQQLEVLRTVNQVREMNEIAIIFITHNDMHARLIGDRYTFLNRGRVLADGDRDEIDMDNLRALMAGGAELAELESEFQNTST
;
A
#
# COMPACT_ATOMS: atom_id res chain seq x y z
N MET A 1 -23.42 14.99 11.49
CA MET A 1 -22.32 14.01 11.36
C MET A 1 -22.33 13.31 10.01
N ASN A 2 -23.47 12.82 9.54
CA ASN A 2 -23.58 12.07 8.26
C ASN A 2 -23.26 12.86 7.00
N GLU A 3 -23.59 14.15 6.92
CA GLU A 3 -23.24 15.00 5.77
C GLU A 3 -21.74 15.30 5.68
N ILE A 4 -21.10 15.55 6.82
CA ILE A 4 -19.65 15.78 6.88
C ILE A 4 -18.91 14.54 6.40
N THR A 5 -19.32 13.37 6.87
CA THR A 5 -18.74 12.09 6.43
C THR A 5 -18.88 11.90 4.92
N ARG A 6 -20.05 12.12 4.36
CA ARG A 6 -20.28 12.05 2.90
C ARG A 6 -19.40 13.01 2.11
N THR A 7 -19.34 14.27 2.56
CA THR A 7 -18.56 15.32 1.87
C THR A 7 -17.07 15.01 1.88
N GLU A 8 -16.52 14.61 3.01
CA GLU A 8 -15.09 14.28 3.12
C GLU A 8 -14.73 12.99 2.36
N MET A 9 -15.61 11.99 2.42
CA MET A 9 -15.44 10.75 1.66
C MET A 9 -15.57 10.99 0.15
N ALA A 10 -16.50 11.83 -0.29
CA ALA A 10 -16.66 12.19 -1.70
C ALA A 10 -15.44 12.93 -2.26
N LYS A 11 -14.78 13.78 -1.47
CA LYS A 11 -13.50 14.43 -1.86
C LYS A 11 -12.41 13.40 -2.15
N LEU A 12 -12.45 12.25 -1.50
CA LEU A 12 -11.53 11.12 -1.72
C LEU A 12 -12.05 10.15 -2.78
N GLY A 13 -13.08 10.53 -3.56
CA GLY A 13 -13.69 9.65 -4.57
C GLY A 13 -14.36 8.41 -3.98
N ILE A 14 -14.67 8.43 -2.68
CA ILE A 14 -15.29 7.32 -1.98
C ILE A 14 -16.79 7.56 -1.93
N ASP A 15 -17.53 6.72 -2.64
CA ASP A 15 -18.99 6.73 -2.55
C ASP A 15 -19.44 5.94 -1.31
N VAL A 16 -19.89 6.67 -0.30
CA VAL A 16 -20.52 6.08 0.89
C VAL A 16 -22.02 6.04 0.64
N ALA A 17 -22.50 4.91 0.20
CA ALA A 17 -23.91 4.69 -0.08
C ALA A 17 -24.79 4.96 1.16
N ASP A 18 -24.33 4.54 2.35
CA ASP A 18 -25.01 4.78 3.64
C ASP A 18 -23.99 5.10 4.75
N PRO A 19 -23.88 6.39 5.18
CA PRO A 19 -22.97 6.78 6.26
C PRO A 19 -23.43 6.28 7.65
N THR A 20 -24.60 5.68 7.75
CA THR A 20 -25.12 5.05 9.00
C THR A 20 -24.83 3.56 9.04
N GLN A 21 -24.29 2.97 7.97
CA GLN A 21 -23.98 1.56 7.89
C GLN A 21 -22.98 1.16 8.99
N PRO A 22 -23.27 0.12 9.79
CA PRO A 22 -22.35 -0.39 10.79
C PRO A 22 -21.06 -0.89 10.14
N ILE A 23 -19.90 -0.51 10.69
CA ILE A 23 -18.57 -0.90 10.18
C ILE A 23 -18.43 -2.42 10.00
N GLY A 24 -19.04 -3.20 10.89
CA GLY A 24 -19.02 -4.67 10.82
C GLY A 24 -19.66 -5.27 9.56
N THR A 25 -20.53 -4.52 8.87
CA THR A 25 -21.20 -4.94 7.62
C THR A 25 -20.48 -4.48 6.37
N MET A 26 -19.44 -3.64 6.51
CA MET A 26 -18.63 -3.15 5.40
C MET A 26 -17.67 -4.22 4.88
N SER A 27 -17.35 -4.17 3.57
CA SER A 27 -16.28 -4.97 3.00
C SER A 27 -14.91 -4.60 3.59
N GLY A 28 -13.92 -5.47 3.46
CA GLY A 28 -12.55 -5.18 3.91
C GLY A 28 -11.97 -3.91 3.26
N GLY A 29 -12.16 -3.74 1.95
CA GLY A 29 -11.74 -2.55 1.22
C GLY A 29 -12.44 -1.28 1.71
N GLN A 30 -13.76 -1.33 1.92
CA GLN A 30 -14.52 -0.20 2.48
C GLN A 30 -14.04 0.20 3.87
N ARG A 31 -13.75 -0.77 4.74
CA ARG A 31 -13.21 -0.47 6.08
C ARG A 31 -11.84 0.20 6.00
N GLN A 32 -10.95 -0.27 5.10
CA GLN A 32 -9.63 0.30 4.90
C GLN A 32 -9.72 1.74 4.37
N THR A 33 -10.54 1.95 3.36
CA THR A 33 -10.80 3.27 2.77
C THR A 33 -11.39 4.25 3.79
N LEU A 34 -12.32 3.78 4.63
CA LEU A 34 -12.89 4.59 5.72
C LEU A 34 -11.83 4.97 6.77
N ALA A 35 -10.91 4.06 7.09
CA ALA A 35 -9.82 4.34 8.03
C ALA A 35 -8.88 5.44 7.49
N ILE A 36 -8.55 5.39 6.19
CA ILE A 36 -7.76 6.41 5.50
C ILE A 36 -8.49 7.77 5.56
N ALA A 37 -9.74 7.80 5.15
CA ALA A 37 -10.55 9.02 5.16
C ALA A 37 -10.66 9.65 6.56
N ARG A 38 -10.83 8.80 7.58
CA ARG A 38 -10.86 9.25 8.97
C ARG A 38 -9.55 9.89 9.41
N ALA A 39 -8.41 9.30 9.06
CA ALA A 39 -7.11 9.87 9.41
C ALA A 39 -6.93 11.26 8.77
N ILE A 40 -7.32 11.42 7.51
CA ILE A 40 -7.27 12.70 6.79
C ILE A 40 -8.18 13.73 7.43
N TYR A 41 -9.42 13.37 7.74
CA TYR A 41 -10.38 14.25 8.40
C TYR A 41 -9.86 14.82 9.72
N PHE A 42 -9.12 14.01 10.48
CA PHE A 42 -8.49 14.45 11.73
C PHE A 42 -7.14 15.16 11.54
N GLY A 43 -6.77 15.49 10.31
CA GLY A 43 -5.61 16.32 10.01
C GLY A 43 -4.28 15.57 10.06
N ALA A 44 -4.27 14.27 9.75
CA ALA A 44 -3.02 13.51 9.62
C ALA A 44 -2.08 14.18 8.63
N LYS A 45 -0.80 14.30 8.99
CA LYS A 45 0.28 14.78 8.12
C LYS A 45 1.10 13.65 7.53
N VAL A 46 1.08 12.51 8.18
CA VAL A 46 1.71 11.26 7.73
C VAL A 46 0.70 10.14 7.85
N LEU A 47 0.56 9.36 6.80
CA LEU A 47 -0.27 8.16 6.75
C LEU A 47 0.64 6.95 6.61
N ILE A 48 0.62 6.05 7.59
CA ILE A 48 1.37 4.80 7.54
C ILE A 48 0.38 3.67 7.25
N LEU A 49 0.58 2.99 6.13
CA LEU A 49 -0.25 1.88 5.66
C LEU A 49 0.61 0.61 5.62
N ASP A 50 0.35 -0.28 6.56
CA ASP A 50 1.05 -1.56 6.68
C ASP A 50 0.19 -2.66 6.07
N GLU A 51 0.65 -3.22 4.94
CA GLU A 51 -0.03 -4.24 4.15
C GLU A 51 -1.53 -3.94 3.89
N PRO A 52 -1.91 -2.74 3.45
CA PRO A 52 -3.32 -2.31 3.44
C PRO A 52 -4.19 -3.10 2.45
N THR A 53 -3.58 -3.86 1.56
CA THR A 53 -4.26 -4.67 0.55
C THR A 53 -4.20 -6.18 0.84
N SER A 54 -3.50 -6.59 1.90
CA SER A 54 -3.44 -8.00 2.31
C SER A 54 -4.83 -8.52 2.69
N ALA A 55 -5.09 -9.79 2.43
CA ALA A 55 -6.37 -10.45 2.72
C ALA A 55 -7.62 -9.82 2.03
N LEU A 56 -7.43 -8.98 1.02
CA LEU A 56 -8.50 -8.40 0.21
C LEU A 56 -8.60 -9.09 -1.16
N GLY A 57 -9.82 -9.23 -1.67
CA GLY A 57 -10.03 -9.64 -3.06
C GLY A 57 -9.56 -8.56 -4.05
N GLN A 58 -9.22 -8.94 -5.27
CA GLN A 58 -8.64 -8.05 -6.29
C GLN A 58 -9.40 -6.73 -6.48
N LYS A 59 -10.74 -6.78 -6.53
CA LYS A 59 -11.57 -5.57 -6.66
C LYS A 59 -11.39 -4.62 -5.47
N GLN A 60 -11.34 -5.17 -4.26
CA GLN A 60 -11.15 -4.39 -3.04
C GLN A 60 -9.73 -3.80 -2.94
N GLN A 61 -8.71 -4.55 -3.38
CA GLN A 61 -7.35 -4.04 -3.48
C GLN A 61 -7.28 -2.81 -4.37
N LEU A 62 -7.91 -2.87 -5.55
CA LEU A 62 -7.96 -1.74 -6.49
C LEU A 62 -8.68 -0.52 -5.89
N GLU A 63 -9.74 -0.71 -5.12
CA GLU A 63 -10.44 0.37 -4.42
C GLU A 63 -9.51 1.07 -3.42
N VAL A 64 -8.78 0.30 -2.60
CA VAL A 64 -7.80 0.85 -1.64
C VAL A 64 -6.67 1.59 -2.36
N LEU A 65 -6.08 0.99 -3.40
CA LEU A 65 -4.99 1.60 -4.17
C LEU A 65 -5.42 2.91 -4.85
N ARG A 66 -6.64 2.97 -5.39
CA ARG A 66 -7.19 4.22 -5.94
C ARG A 66 -7.30 5.30 -4.88
N THR A 67 -7.81 4.95 -3.70
CA THR A 67 -7.91 5.90 -2.58
C THR A 67 -6.54 6.41 -2.16
N VAL A 68 -5.55 5.52 -2.02
CA VAL A 68 -4.18 5.91 -1.67
C VAL A 68 -3.58 6.84 -2.74
N ASN A 69 -3.78 6.52 -4.02
CA ASN A 69 -3.29 7.37 -5.12
C ASN A 69 -3.95 8.75 -5.12
N GLN A 70 -5.26 8.84 -4.86
CA GLN A 70 -5.96 10.13 -4.73
C GLN A 70 -5.38 10.97 -3.60
N VAL A 71 -5.11 10.36 -2.43
CA VAL A 71 -4.47 11.05 -1.30
C VAL A 71 -3.06 11.51 -1.66
N ARG A 72 -2.29 10.69 -2.38
CA ARG A 72 -0.96 11.06 -2.89
C ARG A 72 -1.02 12.28 -3.80
N GLU A 73 -1.98 12.31 -4.73
CA GLU A 73 -2.15 13.43 -5.68
C GLU A 73 -2.55 14.75 -5.00
N MET A 74 -3.18 14.72 -3.83
CA MET A 74 -3.46 15.93 -3.05
C MET A 74 -2.19 16.65 -2.58
N ASN A 75 -1.08 15.93 -2.46
CA ASN A 75 0.25 16.46 -2.09
C ASN A 75 0.32 17.16 -0.70
N GLU A 76 -0.63 16.87 0.18
CA GLU A 76 -0.75 17.47 1.50
C GLU A 76 -0.31 16.54 2.64
N ILE A 77 -0.20 15.23 2.34
CA ILE A 77 0.02 14.16 3.31
C ILE A 77 1.15 13.26 2.81
N ALA A 78 2.17 13.05 3.64
CA ALA A 78 3.18 12.05 3.36
C ALA A 78 2.61 10.64 3.58
N ILE A 79 2.89 9.71 2.66
CA ILE A 79 2.42 8.33 2.75
C ILE A 79 3.60 7.39 2.87
N ILE A 80 3.58 6.55 3.90
CA ILE A 80 4.47 5.39 4.03
C ILE A 80 3.62 4.15 3.74
N PHE A 81 3.88 3.52 2.59
CA PHE A 81 3.14 2.36 2.11
C PHE A 81 4.03 1.11 2.19
N ILE A 82 3.72 0.22 3.12
CA ILE A 82 4.47 -1.02 3.35
C ILE A 82 3.74 -2.14 2.63
N THR A 83 4.43 -2.88 1.76
CA THR A 83 3.87 -3.99 1.03
C THR A 83 4.94 -4.97 0.55
N HIS A 84 4.56 -6.23 0.39
CA HIS A 84 5.34 -7.27 -0.29
C HIS A 84 4.89 -7.48 -1.74
N ASN A 85 3.92 -6.70 -2.23
CA ASN A 85 3.42 -6.79 -3.61
C ASN A 85 4.13 -5.77 -4.50
N ASP A 86 4.94 -6.26 -5.45
CA ASP A 86 5.74 -5.46 -6.37
C ASP A 86 4.90 -4.53 -7.26
N MET A 87 3.75 -5.02 -7.73
CA MET A 87 2.85 -4.22 -8.56
C MET A 87 2.22 -3.07 -7.77
N HIS A 88 1.83 -3.32 -6.51
CA HIS A 88 1.27 -2.27 -5.64
C HIS A 88 2.34 -1.23 -5.29
N ALA A 89 3.56 -1.68 -4.96
CA ALA A 89 4.68 -0.79 -4.74
C ALA A 89 4.93 0.10 -5.96
N ARG A 90 4.97 -0.48 -7.16
CA ARG A 90 5.20 0.26 -8.41
C ARG A 90 4.09 1.26 -8.75
N LEU A 91 2.83 0.93 -8.44
CA LEU A 91 1.69 1.81 -8.70
C LEU A 91 1.70 3.05 -7.79
N ILE A 92 2.05 2.90 -6.52
CA ILE A 92 1.89 3.94 -5.49
C ILE A 92 3.20 4.66 -5.17
N GLY A 93 4.35 3.94 -5.19
CA GLY A 93 5.62 4.48 -4.69
C GLY A 93 6.25 5.52 -5.59
N ASP A 94 6.76 6.60 -5.01
CA ASP A 94 7.64 7.59 -5.63
C ASP A 94 9.11 7.30 -5.27
N ARG A 95 9.34 6.73 -4.08
CA ARG A 95 10.63 6.30 -3.56
C ARG A 95 10.48 4.95 -2.88
N TYR A 96 11.48 4.09 -2.98
CA TYR A 96 11.49 2.75 -2.41
C TYR A 96 12.62 2.61 -1.41
N THR A 97 12.32 2.03 -0.25
CA THR A 97 13.30 1.61 0.74
C THR A 97 13.09 0.13 1.03
N PHE A 98 14.08 -0.69 0.70
CA PHE A 98 14.02 -2.14 0.90
C PHE A 98 14.68 -2.49 2.23
N LEU A 99 13.93 -3.19 3.08
CA LEU A 99 14.38 -3.63 4.39
C LEU A 99 14.57 -5.14 4.41
N ASN A 100 15.70 -5.59 4.91
CA ASN A 100 15.95 -6.99 5.16
C ASN A 100 16.62 -7.15 6.54
N ARG A 101 16.02 -7.99 7.40
CA ARG A 101 16.52 -8.28 8.76
C ARG A 101 16.87 -7.01 9.56
N GLY A 102 16.04 -5.98 9.47
CA GLY A 102 16.23 -4.72 10.21
C GLY A 102 17.31 -3.79 9.62
N ARG A 103 17.79 -4.06 8.41
CA ARG A 103 18.76 -3.22 7.70
C ARG A 103 18.19 -2.74 6.38
N VAL A 104 18.61 -1.56 5.96
CA VAL A 104 18.31 -1.06 4.61
C VAL A 104 19.20 -1.81 3.62
N LEU A 105 18.58 -2.55 2.71
CA LEU A 105 19.25 -3.26 1.62
C LEU A 105 19.50 -2.34 0.43
N ALA A 106 18.49 -1.55 0.06
CA ALA A 106 18.55 -0.56 -1.01
C ALA A 106 17.56 0.57 -0.72
N ASP A 107 17.82 1.74 -1.28
CA ASP A 107 16.98 2.92 -1.21
C ASP A 107 17.17 3.72 -2.50
N GLY A 108 16.08 4.16 -3.13
CA GLY A 108 16.15 4.89 -4.40
C GLY A 108 14.81 5.39 -4.87
N ASP A 109 14.83 6.34 -5.77
CA ASP A 109 13.65 6.90 -6.38
C ASP A 109 13.07 5.98 -7.45
N ARG A 110 11.80 6.16 -7.77
CA ARG A 110 11.05 5.34 -8.74
C ARG A 110 11.75 5.23 -10.10
N ASP A 111 12.41 6.29 -10.54
CA ASP A 111 13.07 6.35 -11.85
C ASP A 111 14.45 5.68 -11.85
N GLU A 112 15.03 5.46 -10.67
CA GLU A 112 16.31 4.78 -10.47
C GLU A 112 16.17 3.27 -10.36
N ILE A 113 14.98 2.79 -9.94
CA ILE A 113 14.70 1.37 -9.71
C ILE A 113 13.65 0.89 -10.71
N ASP A 114 14.09 0.14 -11.71
CA ASP A 114 13.19 -0.49 -12.67
C ASP A 114 12.40 -1.66 -12.05
N MET A 115 11.48 -2.23 -12.82
CA MET A 115 10.58 -3.27 -12.31
C MET A 115 11.29 -4.59 -11.99
N ASP A 116 12.34 -4.93 -12.74
CA ASP A 116 13.08 -6.17 -12.54
C ASP A 116 13.97 -6.08 -11.29
N ASN A 117 14.64 -4.94 -11.09
CA ASN A 117 15.38 -4.65 -9.87
C ASN A 117 14.46 -4.59 -8.64
N LEU A 118 13.29 -3.97 -8.77
CA LEU A 118 12.31 -3.92 -7.70
C LEU A 118 11.88 -5.32 -7.27
N ARG A 119 11.56 -6.20 -8.22
CA ARG A 119 11.21 -7.60 -7.94
C ARG A 119 12.35 -8.37 -7.29
N ALA A 120 13.57 -8.23 -7.81
CA ALA A 120 14.75 -8.90 -7.27
C ALA A 120 15.04 -8.47 -5.82
N LEU A 121 14.92 -7.18 -5.52
CA LEU A 121 15.11 -6.64 -4.17
C LEU A 121 14.00 -7.09 -3.21
N MET A 122 12.74 -7.13 -3.66
CA MET A 122 11.61 -7.61 -2.86
C MET A 122 11.65 -9.12 -2.63
N ALA A 123 12.21 -9.90 -3.55
CA ALA A 123 12.38 -11.35 -3.41
C ALA A 123 13.53 -11.75 -2.46
N GLY A 124 14.23 -10.79 -1.87
CA GLY A 124 15.33 -11.05 -0.96
C GLY A 124 16.73 -10.99 -1.58
N GLY A 125 16.85 -10.63 -2.85
CA GLY A 125 18.12 -10.36 -3.52
C GLY A 125 19.11 -11.55 -3.46
N ALA A 126 20.28 -11.32 -2.84
CA ALA A 126 21.34 -12.31 -2.75
C ALA A 126 20.98 -13.59 -1.96
N GLU A 127 20.05 -13.52 -1.01
CA GLU A 127 19.64 -14.70 -0.22
C GLU A 127 18.87 -15.72 -1.07
N LEU A 128 18.06 -15.27 -2.01
CA LEU A 128 17.36 -16.17 -2.93
C LEU A 128 18.37 -16.88 -3.84
N ALA A 129 19.37 -16.18 -4.34
CA ALA A 129 20.44 -16.74 -5.16
C ALA A 129 21.29 -17.77 -4.40
N GLU A 130 21.57 -17.51 -3.11
CA GLU A 130 22.24 -18.47 -2.23
C GLU A 130 21.40 -19.74 -2.03
N LEU A 131 20.12 -19.61 -1.71
CA LEU A 131 19.20 -20.73 -1.56
C LEU A 131 19.05 -21.55 -2.86
N GLU A 132 18.91 -20.88 -4.00
CA GLU A 132 18.86 -21.57 -5.29
C GLU A 132 20.12 -22.37 -5.58
N SER A 133 21.30 -21.80 -5.24
CA SER A 133 22.59 -22.50 -5.34
C SER A 133 22.67 -23.73 -4.42
N GLU A 134 22.17 -23.61 -3.18
CA GLU A 134 22.11 -24.72 -2.22
C GLU A 134 21.20 -25.86 -2.73
N PHE A 135 20.03 -25.55 -3.25
CA PHE A 135 19.09 -26.54 -3.79
C PHE A 135 19.64 -27.24 -5.03
N GLN A 136 20.35 -26.53 -5.90
CA GLN A 136 21.01 -27.14 -7.06
C GLN A 136 22.13 -28.10 -6.67
N ASN A 137 22.91 -27.76 -5.63
CA ASN A 137 23.99 -28.60 -5.12
C ASN A 137 23.53 -29.82 -4.31
N THR A 138 22.30 -29.80 -3.79
CA THR A 138 21.73 -30.92 -2.99
C THR A 138 21.03 -31.95 -3.88
N SER A 139 20.82 -31.66 -5.16
CA SER A 139 20.12 -32.53 -6.13
C SER A 139 21.06 -33.39 -6.96
N THR A 140 22.35 -33.49 -6.58
CA THR A 140 23.38 -34.38 -7.20
C THR A 140 23.79 -35.44 -6.22
#